data_578887e123673b5af075501a69d1a097
#
_entry.id   578887e123673b5af075501a69d1a097
#
_cell.length_a   1.000
_cell.length_b   1.000
_cell.length_c   1.000
_cell.angle_alpha   90.00
_cell.angle_beta   90.00
_cell.angle_gamma   90.00
#
_symmetry.space_group_name_H-M   'P 1'
#
loop_
_entity.id
_entity.type
_entity.pdbx_description
1 polymer ?
#
loop_
_entity_poly.entity_id
_entity_poly.type
_entity_poly.pdbx_seq_one_letter_code
_entity_poly.pdbx_strand_id
1 'polypeptide(L)'
;MYIPKEFQQPDQTTAIEYMKNYSFATLITASENTPRATHLPFVIEEENEKIILHSHMAKDNPQWNDFAKGPCLVVFSNPNAYISPSLYEKNDNVPTWNYVAVHASGNALILDSEAEKIELLERMIQAYEPAYFAQWKTVSERYKSNLFPDLVAFKIYVSQLECKEKLSQNKSKKEREHISNSLIEAQNELGTIMQKKNTP
;
A
#
# COMPACT_ATOMS: atom_id res chain seq x y z
N MET A 1 -10.77 0.54 -9.63
CA MET A 1 -9.63 0.62 -10.60
C MET A 1 -10.02 -0.06 -11.91
N TYR A 2 -9.57 0.42 -13.10
CA TYR A 2 -9.73 -0.34 -14.35
C TYR A 2 -8.71 -1.48 -14.41
N ILE A 3 -9.18 -2.74 -14.49
CA ILE A 3 -8.33 -3.94 -14.50
C ILE A 3 -8.77 -4.84 -15.64
N PRO A 4 -8.00 -4.93 -16.76
CA PRO A 4 -8.19 -5.99 -17.75
C PRO A 4 -8.08 -7.37 -17.08
N LYS A 5 -8.84 -8.34 -17.60
CA LYS A 5 -8.96 -9.68 -16.98
C LYS A 5 -7.60 -10.37 -16.81
N GLU A 6 -6.71 -10.22 -17.78
CA GLU A 6 -5.36 -10.79 -17.77
C GLU A 6 -4.43 -10.19 -16.69
N PHE A 7 -4.77 -9.02 -16.12
CA PHE A 7 -3.99 -8.32 -15.09
C PHE A 7 -4.66 -8.33 -13.72
N GLN A 8 -5.80 -8.99 -13.60
CA GLN A 8 -6.50 -9.11 -12.32
C GLN A 8 -5.78 -10.11 -11.43
N GLN A 9 -5.49 -9.69 -10.20
CA GLN A 9 -5.05 -10.57 -9.13
C GLN A 9 -6.22 -10.77 -8.16
N PRO A 10 -6.92 -11.90 -8.21
CA PRO A 10 -8.09 -12.15 -7.39
C PRO A 10 -7.75 -12.64 -5.98
N ASP A 11 -6.51 -13.11 -5.75
CA ASP A 11 -6.09 -13.63 -4.45
C ASP A 11 -5.86 -12.50 -3.46
N GLN A 12 -6.70 -12.48 -2.42
CA GLN A 12 -6.66 -11.48 -1.37
C GLN A 12 -5.37 -11.55 -0.56
N THR A 13 -4.83 -12.74 -0.31
CA THR A 13 -3.58 -12.93 0.42
C THR A 13 -2.42 -12.26 -0.29
N THR A 14 -2.30 -12.45 -1.61
CA THR A 14 -1.29 -11.78 -2.44
C THR A 14 -1.44 -10.25 -2.38
N ALA A 15 -2.67 -9.73 -2.43
CA ALA A 15 -2.90 -8.29 -2.33
C ALA A 15 -2.46 -7.73 -0.96
N ILE A 16 -2.73 -8.46 0.13
CA ILE A 16 -2.31 -8.10 1.49
C ILE A 16 -0.78 -8.13 1.61
N GLU A 17 -0.11 -9.13 1.04
CA GLU A 17 1.35 -9.20 1.01
C GLU A 17 1.95 -7.98 0.30
N TYR A 18 1.39 -7.54 -0.83
CA TYR A 18 1.84 -6.31 -1.50
C TYR A 18 1.64 -5.08 -0.62
N MET A 19 0.49 -4.95 0.03
CA MET A 19 0.25 -3.82 0.94
C MET A 19 1.24 -3.82 2.13
N LYS A 20 1.55 -4.98 2.71
CA LYS A 20 2.52 -5.11 3.81
C LYS A 20 3.95 -4.78 3.37
N ASN A 21 4.36 -5.24 2.18
CA ASN A 21 5.71 -5.00 1.65
C ASN A 21 5.91 -3.55 1.18
N TYR A 22 4.86 -2.88 0.72
CA TYR A 22 4.88 -1.51 0.19
C TYR A 22 3.92 -0.61 0.96
N SER A 23 4.05 -0.61 2.27
CA SER A 23 3.09 -0.06 3.21
C SER A 23 3.04 1.48 3.29
N PHE A 24 3.97 2.20 2.64
CA PHE A 24 3.89 3.64 2.48
C PHE A 24 3.02 3.97 1.26
N ALA A 25 1.79 4.44 1.51
CA ALA A 25 0.73 4.54 0.51
C ALA A 25 0.05 5.90 0.50
N THR A 26 -0.78 6.14 -0.51
CA THR A 26 -1.51 7.39 -0.67
C THR A 26 -2.95 7.24 -0.19
N LEU A 27 -3.31 7.95 0.88
CA LEU A 27 -4.69 8.12 1.33
C LEU A 27 -5.37 9.19 0.48
N ILE A 28 -6.50 8.87 -0.11
CA ILE A 28 -7.32 9.78 -0.90
C ILE A 28 -8.71 9.89 -0.27
N THR A 29 -9.17 11.12 -0.10
CA THR A 29 -10.55 11.46 0.27
C THR A 29 -11.12 12.41 -0.77
N ALA A 30 -12.44 12.51 -0.83
CA ALA A 30 -13.11 13.50 -1.66
C ALA A 30 -14.22 14.17 -0.86
N SER A 31 -14.23 15.48 -0.85
CA SER A 31 -15.24 16.30 -0.21
C SER A 31 -15.60 17.47 -1.10
N GLU A 32 -16.89 17.72 -1.30
CA GLU A 32 -17.38 18.82 -2.13
C GLU A 32 -16.74 18.82 -3.56
N ASN A 33 -16.63 17.64 -4.17
CA ASN A 33 -15.97 17.40 -5.45
C ASN A 33 -14.47 17.76 -5.49
N THR A 34 -13.84 17.98 -4.34
CA THR A 34 -12.42 18.27 -4.24
C THR A 34 -11.67 17.05 -3.66
N PRO A 35 -10.82 16.35 -4.44
CA PRO A 35 -9.99 15.30 -3.91
C PRO A 35 -8.81 15.87 -3.10
N ARG A 36 -8.46 15.16 -2.02
CA ARG A 36 -7.24 15.41 -1.23
C ARG A 36 -6.45 14.13 -1.14
N ALA A 37 -5.12 14.25 -1.11
CA ALA A 37 -4.22 13.11 -1.00
C ALA A 37 -3.13 13.39 0.03
N THR A 38 -2.84 12.40 0.86
CA THR A 38 -1.72 12.41 1.81
C THR A 38 -0.99 11.07 1.74
N HIS A 39 0.36 11.10 1.75
CA HIS A 39 1.19 9.91 1.80
C HIS A 39 1.46 9.55 3.25
N LEU A 40 1.14 8.32 3.64
CA LEU A 40 1.20 7.82 5.00
C LEU A 40 1.72 6.39 5.04
N PRO A 41 2.41 6.00 6.13
CA PRO A 41 2.68 4.61 6.43
C PRO A 41 1.42 3.93 6.96
N PHE A 42 1.16 2.68 6.54
CA PHE A 42 0.02 1.89 7.02
C PHE A 42 0.49 0.58 7.63
N VAL A 43 -0.12 0.18 8.74
CA VAL A 43 -0.06 -1.20 9.24
C VAL A 43 -1.31 -1.92 8.77
N ILE A 44 -1.12 -3.08 8.14
CA ILE A 44 -2.19 -3.88 7.55
C ILE A 44 -2.43 -5.09 8.45
N GLU A 45 -3.64 -5.21 8.97
CA GLU A 45 -4.07 -6.33 9.79
C GLU A 45 -5.26 -7.05 9.18
N GLU A 46 -5.35 -8.33 9.50
CA GLU A 46 -6.46 -9.21 9.17
C GLU A 46 -7.10 -9.67 10.47
N GLU A 47 -8.34 -9.31 10.69
CA GLU A 47 -9.12 -9.70 11.86
C GLU A 47 -10.50 -10.19 11.43
N ASN A 48 -10.85 -11.44 11.76
CA ASN A 48 -12.16 -12.02 11.45
C ASN A 48 -12.55 -11.84 9.96
N GLU A 49 -11.64 -12.16 9.04
CA GLU A 49 -11.79 -12.02 7.58
C GLU A 49 -11.92 -10.57 7.09
N LYS A 50 -11.72 -9.59 7.96
CA LYS A 50 -11.72 -8.17 7.61
C LYS A 50 -10.30 -7.65 7.52
N ILE A 51 -10.05 -6.82 6.51
CA ILE A 51 -8.78 -6.08 6.38
C ILE A 51 -8.95 -4.73 7.06
N ILE A 52 -8.00 -4.41 7.93
CA ILE A 52 -7.96 -3.15 8.65
C ILE A 52 -6.63 -2.47 8.35
N LEU A 53 -6.69 -1.22 7.91
CA LEU A 53 -5.53 -0.37 7.69
C LEU A 53 -5.42 0.61 8.84
N HIS A 54 -4.31 0.58 9.57
CA HIS A 54 -4.02 1.48 10.69
C HIS A 54 -3.01 2.54 10.26
N SER A 55 -3.26 3.81 10.60
CA SER A 55 -2.35 4.90 10.33
C SER A 55 -2.62 6.10 11.23
N HIS A 56 -1.79 7.12 11.10
CA HIS A 56 -2.00 8.43 11.72
C HIS A 56 -1.55 9.55 10.79
N MET A 57 -2.01 10.76 11.08
CA MET A 57 -1.57 11.98 10.41
C MET A 57 -1.46 13.13 11.42
N ALA A 58 -0.77 14.19 11.03
CA ALA A 58 -0.74 15.41 11.84
C ALA A 58 -2.15 16.00 11.98
N LYS A 59 -2.47 16.53 13.15
CA LYS A 59 -3.76 17.18 13.44
C LYS A 59 -4.04 18.37 12.52
N ASP A 60 -2.97 19.07 12.12
CA ASP A 60 -3.04 20.24 11.22
C ASP A 60 -3.35 19.87 9.77
N ASN A 61 -3.24 18.58 9.40
CA ASN A 61 -3.69 18.12 8.10
C ASN A 61 -5.23 18.03 8.08
N PRO A 62 -5.94 18.90 7.37
CA PRO A 62 -7.41 18.96 7.46
C PRO A 62 -8.12 17.76 6.83
N GLN A 63 -7.40 16.85 6.15
CA GLN A 63 -7.97 15.71 5.42
C GLN A 63 -8.76 14.75 6.31
N TRP A 64 -8.41 14.61 7.60
CA TRP A 64 -9.16 13.76 8.53
C TRP A 64 -10.61 14.20 8.73
N ASN A 65 -10.95 15.48 8.50
CA ASN A 65 -12.33 15.95 8.56
C ASN A 65 -13.22 15.37 7.45
N ASP A 66 -12.61 14.84 6.40
CA ASP A 66 -13.36 14.22 5.30
C ASP A 66 -13.79 12.78 5.63
N PHE A 67 -13.24 12.15 6.68
CA PHE A 67 -13.59 10.79 7.08
C PHE A 67 -15.08 10.61 7.41
N ALA A 68 -15.73 11.65 7.93
CA ALA A 68 -17.15 11.62 8.22
C ALA A 68 -18.03 11.83 6.97
N LYS A 69 -17.45 12.18 5.82
CA LYS A 69 -18.19 12.57 4.61
C LYS A 69 -18.34 11.44 3.59
N GLY A 70 -17.56 10.39 3.74
CA GLY A 70 -17.61 9.23 2.83
C GLY A 70 -16.41 8.31 2.96
N PRO A 71 -16.37 7.26 2.12
CA PRO A 71 -15.28 6.31 2.13
C PRO A 71 -13.96 6.93 1.67
N CYS A 72 -12.87 6.40 2.20
CA CYS A 72 -11.51 6.69 1.77
C CYS A 72 -11.05 5.66 0.74
N LEU A 73 -10.10 6.05 -0.11
CA LEU A 73 -9.32 5.16 -0.96
C LEU A 73 -7.86 5.22 -0.53
N VAL A 74 -7.25 4.08 -0.26
CA VAL A 74 -5.80 3.96 -0.07
C VAL A 74 -5.19 3.26 -1.28
N VAL A 75 -4.19 3.90 -1.89
CA VAL A 75 -3.51 3.41 -3.09
C VAL A 75 -2.09 3.00 -2.74
N PHE A 76 -1.79 1.72 -2.88
CA PHE A 76 -0.46 1.14 -2.84
C PHE A 76 -0.02 0.92 -4.29
N SER A 77 1.08 1.52 -4.74
CA SER A 77 1.46 1.58 -6.16
C SER A 77 2.93 1.23 -6.43
N ASN A 78 3.43 0.23 -5.73
CA ASN A 78 4.78 -0.30 -5.89
C ASN A 78 4.77 -1.84 -5.94
N PRO A 79 5.79 -2.48 -6.55
CA PRO A 79 6.83 -1.87 -7.38
C PRO A 79 6.35 -1.57 -8.81
N ASN A 80 7.14 -0.79 -9.55
CA ASN A 80 6.89 -0.50 -10.95
C ASN A 80 8.19 -0.39 -11.77
N ALA A 81 8.10 -0.56 -13.10
CA ALA A 81 9.21 -0.42 -14.02
C ALA A 81 8.74 -0.02 -15.42
N TYR A 82 9.53 0.82 -16.07
CA TYR A 82 9.42 1.08 -17.51
C TYR A 82 9.95 -0.13 -18.28
N ILE A 83 9.20 -0.56 -19.30
CA ILE A 83 9.57 -1.67 -20.18
C ILE A 83 9.85 -1.14 -21.57
N SER A 84 11.14 -1.19 -21.96
CA SER A 84 11.60 -0.79 -23.27
C SER A 84 11.13 -1.74 -24.38
N PRO A 85 10.78 -1.24 -25.57
CA PRO A 85 10.51 -2.07 -26.72
C PRO A 85 11.68 -2.98 -27.13
N SER A 86 12.92 -2.61 -26.80
CA SER A 86 14.12 -3.42 -27.05
C SER A 86 14.12 -4.78 -26.36
N LEU A 87 13.26 -4.96 -25.34
CA LEU A 87 13.11 -6.22 -24.60
C LEU A 87 12.16 -7.22 -25.27
N TYR A 88 11.47 -6.82 -26.34
CA TYR A 88 10.55 -7.66 -27.10
C TYR A 88 11.24 -8.32 -28.29
N GLU A 89 10.68 -9.46 -28.74
CA GLU A 89 11.21 -10.20 -29.89
C GLU A 89 10.92 -9.52 -31.24
N LYS A 90 9.82 -8.77 -31.32
CA LYS A 90 9.40 -8.06 -32.56
C LYS A 90 9.63 -6.58 -32.44
N ASN A 91 10.03 -5.95 -33.54
CA ASN A 91 10.24 -4.51 -33.59
C ASN A 91 8.93 -3.69 -33.50
N ASP A 92 7.80 -4.29 -33.92
CA ASP A 92 6.49 -3.64 -33.90
C ASP A 92 5.87 -3.71 -32.48
N ASN A 93 6.54 -3.10 -31.52
CA ASN A 93 6.08 -2.97 -30.14
C ASN A 93 6.26 -1.53 -29.65
N VAL A 94 5.46 -1.19 -28.64
CA VAL A 94 5.51 0.13 -27.99
C VAL A 94 6.01 -0.01 -26.54
N PRO A 95 6.62 1.03 -25.98
CA PRO A 95 7.00 1.03 -24.58
C PRO A 95 5.77 0.94 -23.68
N THR A 96 5.96 0.40 -22.50
CA THR A 96 4.92 0.33 -21.47
C THR A 96 5.49 0.39 -20.07
N TRP A 97 4.60 0.39 -19.07
CA TRP A 97 4.97 0.20 -17.67
C TRP A 97 4.42 -1.14 -17.19
N ASN A 98 5.24 -1.89 -16.47
CA ASN A 98 4.79 -2.95 -15.60
C ASN A 98 4.71 -2.44 -14.17
N TYR A 99 3.73 -2.91 -13.41
CA TYR A 99 3.51 -2.45 -12.04
C TYR A 99 2.56 -3.37 -11.29
N VAL A 100 2.63 -3.27 -9.97
CA VAL A 100 1.59 -3.77 -9.06
C VAL A 100 0.88 -2.57 -8.45
N ALA A 101 -0.44 -2.63 -8.36
CA ALA A 101 -1.23 -1.65 -7.65
C ALA A 101 -2.36 -2.31 -6.86
N VAL A 102 -2.51 -1.91 -5.59
CA VAL A 102 -3.63 -2.32 -4.75
C VAL A 102 -4.43 -1.08 -4.36
N HIS A 103 -5.74 -1.14 -4.60
CA HIS A 103 -6.70 -0.14 -4.17
C HIS A 103 -7.55 -0.73 -3.04
N ALA A 104 -7.47 -0.13 -1.86
CA ALA A 104 -8.26 -0.50 -0.70
C ALA A 104 -9.22 0.65 -0.38
N SER A 105 -10.51 0.43 -0.57
CA SER A 105 -11.56 1.41 -0.24
C SER A 105 -12.28 1.00 1.04
N GLY A 106 -12.62 1.96 1.89
CA GLY A 106 -13.29 1.67 3.14
C GLY A 106 -13.63 2.92 3.95
N ASN A 107 -14.22 2.71 5.11
CA ASN A 107 -14.61 3.79 6.01
C ASN A 107 -13.57 3.95 7.12
N ALA A 108 -13.14 5.19 7.33
CA ALA A 108 -12.22 5.53 8.40
C ALA A 108 -12.96 5.73 9.73
N LEU A 109 -12.32 5.27 10.81
CA LEU A 109 -12.72 5.51 12.19
C LEU A 109 -11.57 6.19 12.93
N ILE A 110 -11.81 7.35 13.51
CA ILE A 110 -10.83 8.06 14.33
C ILE A 110 -10.70 7.34 15.67
N LEU A 111 -9.48 7.21 16.17
CA LEU A 111 -9.13 6.65 17.47
C LEU A 111 -8.86 7.83 18.41
N ASP A 112 -9.84 8.14 19.27
CA ASP A 112 -9.81 9.37 20.06
C ASP A 112 -9.13 9.21 21.41
N SER A 113 -9.24 8.04 22.04
CA SER A 113 -8.68 7.82 23.37
C SER A 113 -7.15 7.72 23.34
N GLU A 114 -6.48 8.16 24.40
CA GLU A 114 -5.03 8.03 24.54
C GLU A 114 -4.59 6.55 24.46
N ALA A 115 -5.38 5.64 25.02
CA ALA A 115 -5.09 4.20 24.98
C ALA A 115 -5.05 3.68 23.54
N GLU A 116 -6.03 4.04 22.71
CA GLU A 116 -6.07 3.64 21.30
C GLU A 116 -4.90 4.25 20.50
N LYS A 117 -4.51 5.51 20.80
CA LYS A 117 -3.36 6.16 20.18
C LYS A 117 -2.05 5.48 20.55
N ILE A 118 -1.87 5.11 21.81
CA ILE A 118 -0.70 4.33 22.27
C ILE A 118 -0.67 2.99 21.54
N GLU A 119 -1.77 2.26 21.53
CA GLU A 119 -1.85 0.96 20.86
C GLU A 119 -1.51 1.06 19.38
N LEU A 120 -2.01 2.07 18.67
CA LEU A 120 -1.66 2.32 17.27
C LEU A 120 -0.16 2.56 17.10
N LEU A 121 0.44 3.45 17.91
CA LEU A 121 1.86 3.75 17.82
C LEU A 121 2.71 2.51 18.11
N GLU A 122 2.32 1.69 19.08
CA GLU A 122 3.00 0.43 19.39
C GLU A 122 2.91 -0.57 18.25
N ARG A 123 1.74 -0.68 17.57
CA ARG A 123 1.58 -1.48 16.34
C ARG A 123 2.51 -0.99 15.23
N MET A 124 2.63 0.31 15.03
CA MET A 124 3.52 0.88 14.03
C MET A 124 4.99 0.61 14.37
N ILE A 125 5.39 0.75 15.62
CA ILE A 125 6.75 0.41 16.09
C ILE A 125 7.04 -1.06 15.82
N GLN A 126 6.12 -1.97 16.16
CA GLN A 126 6.32 -3.40 15.92
C GLN A 126 6.41 -3.74 14.42
N ALA A 127 5.68 -3.02 13.58
CA ALA A 127 5.71 -3.27 12.14
C ALA A 127 6.97 -2.73 11.45
N TYR A 128 7.47 -1.56 11.88
CA TYR A 128 8.55 -0.86 11.18
C TYR A 128 9.92 -0.97 11.87
N GLU A 129 9.94 -1.01 13.21
CA GLU A 129 11.19 -1.06 13.98
C GLU A 129 11.00 -1.81 15.31
N PRO A 130 10.79 -3.14 15.28
CA PRO A 130 10.55 -3.92 16.51
C PRO A 130 11.63 -3.74 17.57
N ALA A 131 12.89 -3.50 17.16
CA ALA A 131 14.00 -3.27 18.08
C ALA A 131 13.83 -2.02 18.96
N TYR A 132 13.12 -1.00 18.46
CA TYR A 132 12.81 0.22 19.19
C TYR A 132 11.78 0.02 20.32
N PHE A 133 11.00 -1.05 20.28
CA PHE A 133 9.90 -1.27 21.24
C PHE A 133 10.35 -1.31 22.71
N ALA A 134 11.54 -1.88 22.98
CA ALA A 134 12.10 -1.89 24.32
C ALA A 134 12.39 -0.45 24.83
N GLN A 135 12.92 0.40 23.96
CA GLN A 135 13.15 1.81 24.26
C GLN A 135 11.85 2.58 24.44
N TRP A 136 10.85 2.35 23.58
CA TRP A 136 9.52 2.95 23.69
C TRP A 136 8.89 2.73 25.07
N LYS A 137 9.04 1.54 25.64
CA LYS A 137 8.55 1.24 27.00
C LYS A 137 9.21 2.07 28.09
N THR A 138 10.41 2.60 27.88
CA THR A 138 11.11 3.48 28.84
C THR A 138 10.76 4.96 28.67
N VAL A 139 10.08 5.33 27.57
CA VAL A 139 9.60 6.68 27.32
C VAL A 139 8.53 7.03 28.34
N SER A 140 8.67 8.20 29.00
CA SER A 140 7.72 8.61 30.03
C SER A 140 6.31 8.82 29.49
N GLU A 141 5.31 8.49 30.27
CA GLU A 141 3.90 8.70 29.91
C GLU A 141 3.60 10.17 29.58
N ARG A 142 4.23 11.10 30.33
CA ARG A 142 4.13 12.53 30.03
C ARG A 142 4.60 12.88 28.62
N TYR A 143 5.70 12.28 28.13
CA TYR A 143 6.18 12.52 26.78
C TYR A 143 5.20 11.96 25.74
N LYS A 144 4.71 10.74 25.96
CA LYS A 144 3.72 10.10 25.09
C LYS A 144 2.44 10.94 25.01
N SER A 145 1.89 11.38 26.16
CA SER A 145 0.68 12.21 26.20
C SER A 145 0.86 13.56 25.48
N ASN A 146 2.06 14.11 25.47
CA ASN A 146 2.34 15.35 24.74
C ASN A 146 2.30 15.20 23.20
N LEU A 147 2.36 13.97 22.67
CA LEU A 147 2.24 13.72 21.22
C LEU A 147 0.78 13.72 20.74
N PHE A 148 -0.16 13.38 21.61
CA PHE A 148 -1.54 13.09 21.21
C PHE A 148 -2.36 14.30 20.73
N PRO A 149 -2.18 15.54 21.23
CA PRO A 149 -2.88 16.71 20.72
C PRO A 149 -2.60 16.98 19.23
N ASP A 150 -1.38 16.66 18.77
CA ASP A 150 -0.91 16.94 17.41
C ASP A 150 -1.11 15.76 16.45
N LEU A 151 -1.76 14.68 16.92
CA LEU A 151 -1.90 13.43 16.19
C LEU A 151 -3.37 13.04 16.03
N VAL A 152 -3.76 12.72 14.80
CA VAL A 152 -5.02 12.02 14.48
C VAL A 152 -4.69 10.58 14.14
N ALA A 153 -4.95 9.68 15.07
CA ALA A 153 -4.88 8.25 14.89
C ALA A 153 -6.19 7.73 14.27
N PHE A 154 -6.11 6.81 13.33
CA PHE A 154 -7.30 6.26 12.67
C PHE A 154 -7.07 4.85 12.17
N LYS A 155 -8.17 4.12 11.93
CA LYS A 155 -8.19 2.86 11.21
C LYS A 155 -9.23 2.90 10.09
N ILE A 156 -8.97 2.19 9.00
CA ILE A 156 -9.89 2.05 7.87
C ILE A 156 -10.32 0.60 7.78
N TYR A 157 -11.61 0.35 7.88
CA TYR A 157 -12.21 -0.95 7.59
C TYR A 157 -12.39 -1.08 6.09
N VAL A 158 -11.61 -1.95 5.46
CA VAL A 158 -11.66 -2.16 4.00
C VAL A 158 -12.95 -2.89 3.65
N SER A 159 -13.74 -2.28 2.76
CA SER A 159 -14.97 -2.84 2.21
C SER A 159 -14.81 -3.34 0.77
N GLN A 160 -13.81 -2.83 0.05
CA GLN A 160 -13.49 -3.23 -1.30
C GLN A 160 -11.98 -3.25 -1.49
N LEU A 161 -11.46 -4.37 -2.00
CA LEU A 161 -10.05 -4.56 -2.34
C LEU A 161 -9.94 -4.94 -3.81
N GLU A 162 -9.08 -4.23 -4.53
CA GLU A 162 -8.78 -4.50 -5.93
C GLU A 162 -7.27 -4.57 -6.11
N CYS A 163 -6.77 -5.63 -6.72
CA CYS A 163 -5.34 -5.80 -7.00
C CYS A 163 -5.11 -6.00 -8.50
N LYS A 164 -4.16 -5.25 -9.04
CA LYS A 164 -3.73 -5.33 -10.43
C LYS A 164 -2.24 -5.64 -10.49
N GLU A 165 -1.92 -6.74 -11.16
CA GLU A 165 -0.57 -7.13 -11.55
C GLU A 165 -0.42 -6.97 -13.06
N LYS A 166 0.16 -5.89 -13.54
CA LYS A 166 0.53 -5.76 -14.95
C LYS A 166 2.00 -6.13 -15.11
N LEU A 167 2.24 -7.39 -15.45
CA LEU A 167 3.56 -8.04 -15.47
C LEU A 167 3.88 -8.66 -16.84
N SER A 168 3.35 -8.09 -17.92
CA SER A 168 3.52 -8.62 -19.28
C SER A 168 2.93 -10.02 -19.51
N GLN A 169 1.85 -10.40 -18.79
CA GLN A 169 1.21 -11.73 -18.90
C GLN A 169 0.73 -12.06 -20.33
N ASN A 170 0.45 -11.02 -21.11
CA ASN A 170 0.04 -11.14 -22.52
C ASN A 170 1.20 -11.32 -23.50
N LYS A 171 2.43 -11.50 -23.01
CA LYS A 171 3.64 -11.69 -23.80
C LYS A 171 4.08 -13.16 -23.79
N SER A 172 4.94 -13.54 -24.76
CA SER A 172 5.52 -14.89 -24.79
C SER A 172 6.33 -15.18 -23.53
N LYS A 173 6.51 -16.47 -23.18
CA LYS A 173 7.33 -16.86 -22.05
C LYS A 173 8.75 -16.30 -22.17
N LYS A 174 9.33 -16.38 -23.36
CA LYS A 174 10.69 -15.89 -23.65
C LYS A 174 10.81 -14.36 -23.44
N GLU A 175 9.82 -13.59 -23.90
CA GLU A 175 9.80 -12.14 -23.66
C GLU A 175 9.68 -11.82 -22.17
N ARG A 176 8.82 -12.53 -21.43
CA ARG A 176 8.68 -12.34 -19.99
C ARG A 176 9.94 -12.66 -19.22
N GLU A 177 10.65 -13.74 -19.59
CA GLU A 177 11.95 -14.11 -19.02
C GLU A 177 13.02 -13.05 -19.33
N HIS A 178 13.06 -12.55 -20.57
CA HIS A 178 14.00 -11.49 -20.95
C HIS A 178 13.73 -10.20 -20.17
N ILE A 179 12.47 -9.79 -20.03
CA ILE A 179 12.08 -8.60 -19.25
C ILE A 179 12.46 -8.79 -17.77
N SER A 180 12.11 -9.93 -17.17
CA SER A 180 12.40 -10.17 -15.75
C SER A 180 13.89 -10.17 -15.45
N ASN A 181 14.71 -10.80 -16.29
CA ASN A 181 16.18 -10.84 -16.14
C ASN A 181 16.78 -9.43 -16.27
N SER A 182 16.35 -8.65 -17.27
CA SER A 182 16.81 -7.26 -17.45
C SER A 182 16.46 -6.39 -16.23
N LEU A 183 15.28 -6.57 -15.64
CA LEU A 183 14.89 -5.84 -14.43
C LEU A 183 15.70 -6.27 -13.20
N ILE A 184 16.03 -7.57 -13.07
CA ILE A 184 16.89 -8.09 -11.99
C ILE A 184 18.30 -7.51 -12.12
N GLU A 185 18.89 -7.50 -13.31
CA GLU A 185 20.20 -6.89 -13.59
C GLU A 185 20.21 -5.39 -13.24
N ALA A 186 19.09 -4.70 -13.47
CA ALA A 186 18.89 -3.30 -13.08
C ALA A 186 18.53 -3.12 -11.59
N GLN A 187 18.57 -4.18 -10.78
CA GLN A 187 18.21 -4.18 -9.36
C GLN A 187 16.78 -3.68 -9.08
N ASN A 188 15.86 -3.89 -10.01
CA ASN A 188 14.45 -3.55 -9.83
C ASN A 188 13.67 -4.75 -9.27
N GLU A 189 13.03 -4.56 -8.11
CA GLU A 189 12.30 -5.60 -7.40
C GLU A 189 11.19 -6.27 -8.22
N LEU A 190 10.61 -5.55 -9.18
CA LEU A 190 9.58 -6.10 -10.06
C LEU A 190 10.09 -7.28 -10.88
N GLY A 191 11.39 -7.31 -11.24
CA GLY A 191 12.02 -8.43 -11.92
C GLY A 191 11.91 -9.74 -11.12
N THR A 192 12.14 -9.69 -9.82
CA THR A 192 12.02 -10.84 -8.91
C THR A 192 10.57 -11.33 -8.81
N ILE A 193 9.61 -10.41 -8.74
CA ILE A 193 8.18 -10.75 -8.72
C ILE A 193 7.79 -11.44 -10.03
N MET A 194 8.20 -10.87 -11.18
CA MET A 194 7.94 -11.47 -12.49
C MET A 194 8.56 -12.86 -12.63
N GLN A 195 9.77 -13.05 -12.13
CA GLN A 195 10.45 -14.36 -12.18
C GLN A 195 9.69 -15.42 -11.37
N LYS A 196 9.25 -15.10 -10.14
CA LYS A 196 8.43 -16.00 -9.32
C LYS A 196 7.11 -16.40 -10.02
N LYS A 197 6.47 -15.46 -10.71
CA LYS A 197 5.21 -15.70 -11.45
C LYS A 197 5.42 -16.44 -12.78
N ASN A 198 6.62 -16.45 -13.34
CA ASN A 198 6.97 -17.18 -14.57
C ASN A 198 7.35 -18.66 -14.30
N THR A 199 7.63 -19.00 -13.04
CA THR A 199 7.88 -20.38 -12.62
C THR A 199 6.53 -21.10 -12.45
N PRO A 200 6.38 -22.34 -13.00
CA PRO A 200 5.14 -23.11 -12.92
C PRO A 200 4.75 -23.46 -11.49
#